data_59df63be70ea8fa7fb4b0ed52ec3a3f1
#
_entry.id   59df63be70ea8fa7fb4b0ed52ec3a3f1
#
_cell.length_a   1.000
_cell.length_b   1.000
_cell.length_c   1.000
_cell.angle_alpha   90.00
_cell.angle_beta   90.00
_cell.angle_gamma   90.00
#
_symmetry.space_group_name_H-M   'P 1'
#
loop_
_entity.id
_entity.type
_entity.pdbx_description
1 polymer ?
#
loop_
_entity_poly.entity_id
_entity_poly.type
_entity_poly.pdbx_seq_one_letter_code
_entity_poly.pdbx_strand_id
1 'polypeptide(L)' 'PTPLDFGAIKTSANTEMGERLRTIYDDLHTLMQEWQPDLVAIEKLFFYRMGNTIAIAQARGVIMLVLAQHGVPFVEYT' A
#
# COMPACT_ATOMS: atom_id res chain seq x y z
N PRO A 1 -17.02 4.67 5.93
CA PRO A 1 -15.78 4.04 5.42
C PRO A 1 -14.79 3.79 6.53
N THR A 2 -14.04 2.71 6.41
CA THR A 2 -13.03 2.34 7.38
C THR A 2 -11.66 2.62 6.79
N PRO A 3 -10.91 3.59 7.32
CA PRO A 3 -9.55 3.84 6.84
C PRO A 3 -8.60 2.74 7.30
N LEU A 4 -7.62 2.42 6.46
CA LEU A 4 -6.54 1.52 6.80
C LEU A 4 -5.27 2.33 7.04
N ASP A 5 -4.51 1.93 8.06
CA ASP A 5 -3.21 2.51 8.34
C ASP A 5 -2.11 1.64 7.72
N PHE A 6 -1.47 2.16 6.69
CA PHE A 6 -0.38 1.48 6.00
C PHE A 6 0.91 1.43 6.81
N GLY A 7 0.96 2.10 7.95
CA GLY A 7 2.11 2.01 8.85
C GLY A 7 2.35 0.59 9.38
N ALA A 8 1.34 -0.29 9.30
CA ALA A 8 1.51 -1.69 9.69
C ALA A 8 2.31 -2.51 8.67
N ILE A 9 2.44 -2.01 7.43
CA ILE A 9 3.20 -2.69 6.37
C ILE A 9 4.62 -2.17 6.42
N LYS A 10 5.55 -3.04 6.77
CA LYS A 10 6.96 -2.66 6.92
C LYS A 10 7.83 -3.39 5.91
N THR A 11 8.71 -2.63 5.25
CA THR A 11 9.68 -3.18 4.31
C THR A 11 11.08 -2.73 4.71
N SER A 12 12.08 -3.59 4.45
CA SER A 12 13.47 -3.28 4.73
C SER A 12 14.09 -2.53 3.55
N ALA A 13 14.87 -1.49 3.86
CA ALA A 13 15.60 -0.74 2.84
C ALA A 13 16.66 -1.60 2.13
N ASN A 14 17.13 -2.67 2.78
CA ASN A 14 18.15 -3.56 2.22
C ASN A 14 17.53 -4.71 1.40
N THR A 15 16.21 -4.81 1.36
CA THR A 15 15.51 -5.82 0.60
C THR A 15 15.35 -5.37 -0.83
N GLU A 16 15.55 -6.27 -1.79
CA GLU A 16 15.33 -5.95 -3.19
C GLU A 16 13.91 -5.45 -3.42
N MET A 17 13.75 -4.54 -4.40
CA MET A 17 12.47 -3.91 -4.66
C MET A 17 11.36 -4.92 -4.93
N GLY A 18 11.64 -5.98 -5.70
CA GLY A 18 10.64 -7.01 -5.96
C GLY A 18 10.09 -7.64 -4.71
N GLU A 19 10.96 -7.96 -3.75
CA GLU A 19 10.56 -8.53 -2.47
C GLU A 19 9.78 -7.52 -1.62
N ARG A 20 10.18 -6.24 -1.65
CA ARG A 20 9.45 -5.19 -0.96
C ARG A 20 8.03 -5.04 -1.51
N LEU A 21 7.90 -5.07 -2.84
CA LEU A 21 6.59 -4.99 -3.49
C LEU A 21 5.73 -6.21 -3.17
N ARG A 22 6.34 -7.39 -3.13
CA ARG A 22 5.64 -8.61 -2.74
C ARG A 22 5.12 -8.53 -1.31
N THR A 23 5.92 -8.00 -0.40
CA THR A 23 5.50 -7.80 0.99
C THR A 23 4.28 -6.88 1.06
N ILE A 24 4.33 -5.76 0.34
CA ILE A 24 3.20 -4.83 0.27
C ILE A 24 1.97 -5.53 -0.28
N TYR A 25 2.13 -6.28 -1.36
CA TYR A 25 1.03 -7.00 -2.00
C TYR A 25 0.39 -8.00 -1.05
N ASP A 26 1.19 -8.85 -0.43
CA ASP A 26 0.70 -9.91 0.44
C ASP A 26 0.05 -9.34 1.70
N ASP A 27 0.71 -8.37 2.34
CA ASP A 27 0.21 -7.78 3.58
C ASP A 27 -1.07 -6.99 3.34
N LEU A 28 -1.13 -6.24 2.24
CA LEU A 28 -2.32 -5.48 1.92
C LEU A 28 -3.51 -6.39 1.60
N HIS A 29 -3.28 -7.49 0.87
CA HIS A 29 -4.33 -8.47 0.64
C HIS A 29 -4.88 -9.03 1.96
N THR A 30 -3.99 -9.37 2.89
CA THR A 30 -4.39 -9.87 4.20
C THR A 30 -5.24 -8.84 4.95
N LEU A 31 -4.80 -7.59 4.95
CA LEU A 31 -5.55 -6.51 5.60
C LEU A 31 -6.92 -6.31 4.97
N MET A 32 -7.00 -6.37 3.63
CA MET A 32 -8.26 -6.21 2.92
C MET A 32 -9.23 -7.35 3.25
N GLN A 33 -8.73 -8.56 3.37
CA GLN A 33 -9.55 -9.72 3.74
C GLN A 33 -10.05 -9.64 5.18
N GLU A 34 -9.21 -9.18 6.10
CA GLU A 34 -9.56 -9.09 7.51
C GLU A 34 -10.51 -7.94 7.81
N TRP A 35 -10.28 -6.77 7.22
CA TRP A 35 -11.00 -5.54 7.58
C TRP A 35 -12.16 -5.23 6.65
N GLN A 36 -12.10 -5.70 5.40
CA GLN A 36 -13.13 -5.45 4.38
C GLN A 36 -13.57 -3.98 4.33
N PRO A 37 -12.62 -3.03 4.17
CA PRO A 37 -12.97 -1.61 4.19
C PRO A 37 -13.75 -1.21 2.94
N ASP A 38 -14.57 -0.17 3.08
CA ASP A 38 -15.31 0.42 1.97
C ASP A 38 -14.48 1.44 1.21
N LEU A 39 -13.48 2.01 1.88
CA LEU A 39 -12.62 3.05 1.34
C LEU A 39 -11.27 2.97 2.03
N VAL A 40 -10.21 3.18 1.26
CA VAL A 40 -8.85 3.26 1.80
C VAL A 40 -8.33 4.68 1.60
N ALA A 41 -7.84 5.29 2.67
CA ALA A 41 -7.21 6.60 2.63
C ALA A 41 -5.71 6.44 2.88
N ILE A 42 -4.90 7.02 1.99
CA ILE A 42 -3.45 6.90 2.06
C ILE A 42 -2.85 8.29 2.20
N GLU A 43 -2.07 8.47 3.27
CA GLU A 43 -1.32 9.71 3.45
C GLU A 43 -0.16 9.76 2.45
N LYS A 44 -0.01 10.87 1.76
CA LYS A 44 1.06 11.02 0.76
C LYS A 44 2.44 10.85 1.35
N LEU A 45 2.64 11.23 2.62
CA LEU A 45 3.92 11.04 3.30
C LEU A 45 4.34 9.58 3.38
N PHE A 46 3.40 8.66 3.39
CA PHE A 46 3.71 7.24 3.36
C PHE A 46 4.61 6.90 2.18
N PHE A 47 4.28 7.43 0.99
CA PHE A 47 5.05 7.14 -0.22
C PHE A 47 6.46 7.72 -0.17
N TYR A 48 6.63 8.89 0.43
CA TYR A 48 7.96 9.51 0.53
C TYR A 48 8.92 8.66 1.34
N ARG A 49 8.42 7.86 2.26
CA ARG A 49 9.24 6.93 3.05
C ARG A 49 9.75 5.74 2.25
N MET A 50 9.19 5.53 1.05
CA MET A 50 9.60 4.42 0.19
C MET A 50 10.94 4.68 -0.51
N GLY A 51 11.42 5.92 -0.50
CA GLY A 51 12.69 6.29 -1.09
C GLY A 51 12.55 7.17 -2.32
N ASN A 52 13.13 6.73 -3.44
CA ASN A 52 13.15 7.54 -4.67
C ASN A 52 11.80 7.46 -5.42
N THR A 53 11.67 8.32 -6.44
CA THR A 53 10.45 8.44 -7.23
C THR A 53 10.05 7.13 -7.91
N ILE A 54 11.01 6.34 -8.37
CA ILE A 54 10.72 5.05 -9.02
C ILE A 54 10.10 4.09 -8.00
N ALA A 55 10.69 4.00 -6.81
CA ALA A 55 10.17 3.15 -5.75
C ALA A 55 8.75 3.55 -5.35
N ILE A 56 8.49 4.86 -5.26
CA ILE A 56 7.16 5.38 -4.95
C ILE A 56 6.15 4.95 -6.01
N ALA A 57 6.50 5.11 -7.28
CA ALA A 57 5.60 4.76 -8.38
C ALA A 57 5.29 3.26 -8.39
N GLN A 58 6.29 2.42 -8.16
CA GLN A 58 6.12 0.98 -8.12
C GLN A 58 5.24 0.54 -6.96
N ALA A 59 5.50 1.06 -5.77
CA ALA A 59 4.70 0.73 -4.59
C ALA A 59 3.25 1.19 -4.77
N ARG A 60 3.06 2.39 -5.29
CA ARG A 60 1.74 2.94 -5.55
C ARG A 60 0.96 2.06 -6.53
N GLY A 61 1.63 1.57 -7.59
CA GLY A 61 1.01 0.67 -8.56
C GLY A 61 0.52 -0.63 -7.94
N VAL A 62 1.33 -1.22 -7.06
CA VAL A 62 0.95 -2.46 -6.36
C VAL A 62 -0.26 -2.23 -5.46
N ILE A 63 -0.26 -1.13 -4.71
CA ILE A 63 -1.39 -0.79 -3.83
C ILE A 63 -2.66 -0.60 -4.66
N MET A 64 -2.59 0.14 -5.75
CA MET A 64 -3.73 0.36 -6.64
C MET A 64 -4.27 -0.96 -7.19
N LEU A 65 -3.38 -1.87 -7.57
CA LEU A 65 -3.77 -3.18 -8.08
C LEU A 65 -4.54 -3.99 -7.05
N VAL A 66 -4.01 -4.08 -5.84
CA VAL A 66 -4.66 -4.84 -4.77
C VAL A 66 -6.04 -4.27 -4.46
N LEU A 67 -6.14 -2.95 -4.33
CA LEU A 67 -7.43 -2.32 -4.04
C LEU A 67 -8.43 -2.54 -5.16
N ALA A 68 -7.98 -2.48 -6.42
CA ALA A 68 -8.85 -2.77 -7.56
C ALA A 68 -9.34 -4.23 -7.54
N GLN A 69 -8.48 -5.17 -7.16
CA GLN A 69 -8.86 -6.58 -7.04
C GLN A 69 -9.94 -6.80 -5.99
N HIS A 70 -9.97 -5.96 -4.97
CA HIS A 70 -10.99 -6.01 -3.91
C HIS A 70 -12.18 -5.08 -4.18
N GLY A 71 -12.15 -4.33 -5.28
CA GLY A 71 -13.22 -3.40 -5.62
C GLY A 71 -13.34 -2.22 -4.67
N VAL A 72 -12.25 -1.80 -4.05
CA VAL A 72 -12.23 -0.74 -3.04
C VAL A 72 -11.55 0.51 -3.60
N PRO A 73 -12.24 1.66 -3.60
CA PRO A 73 -11.61 2.91 -3.99
C PRO A 73 -10.62 3.39 -2.95
N PHE A 74 -9.64 4.18 -3.38
CA PHE A 74 -8.76 4.85 -2.43
C PHE A 74 -8.60 6.32 -2.76
N VAL A 75 -8.29 7.10 -1.73
CA VAL A 75 -7.99 8.52 -1.87
C VAL A 75 -6.65 8.82 -1.21
N GLU A 76 -5.95 9.80 -1.74
CA GLU A 76 -4.71 10.28 -1.17
C GLU A 76 -4.96 11.60 -0.45
N TYR A 77 -4.26 11.84 0.66
CA TYR A 77 -4.37 13.09 1.39
C TYR A 77 -2.99 13.49 1.95
N THR A 78 -2.85 14.76 2.29
CA THR A 78 -1.63 15.31 2.88
C THR A 78 -1.68 15.37 4.38
#